data_49dbff65d1b2832a85439eee45874df1
#
_entry.id   49dbff65d1b2832a85439eee45874df1
#
_cell.length_a   1.000
_cell.length_b   1.000
_cell.length_c   1.000
_cell.angle_alpha   90.00
_cell.angle_beta   90.00
_cell.angle_gamma   90.00
#
_symmetry.space_group_name_H-M   'P 1'
#
loop_
_entity.id
_entity.type
_entity.pdbx_description
1 polymer ?
#
loop_
_entity_poly.entity_id
_entity_poly.type
_entity_poly.pdbx_seq_one_letter_code
_entity_poly.pdbx_strand_id
1 'polypeptide(L)'
;MMLRNAFRLLVTNFSLVWKNLIWIIISLILGVGLGYLICSPVFDALKEAKVFADFNEFITNTTTISIQGTFVYLVDGVVLAVNVIFANFSRLVLPIILGTLLLIIILGITNAIRNVATTEVLRGHMTSLTKFGFIGAVIRKMGVGALQGLLKFFLYLPFVAIYCCIAYVGYILIGMGGFAYQMAPFVLILLFTLVSALQVTLFSCWAPVIVMHKINAVKSLSKGGKAVSTRFWRTLSNSIVFVLLVIVVNYACAKFSFCVSLIITIPATIVLNSIYQMVIYFGTLGQRYYIDSQMIMTPKKCEMHDKPQKNKYLI
;
A
#
# COMPACT_ATOMS: atom_id res chain seq x y z
N MET A 1 -7.86 15.19 -12.57
CA MET A 1 -8.92 15.59 -11.62
C MET A 1 -8.95 14.71 -10.36
N MET A 2 -8.99 13.36 -10.46
CA MET A 2 -9.06 12.44 -9.30
C MET A 2 -7.91 12.63 -8.30
N LEU A 3 -6.66 12.71 -8.76
CA LEU A 3 -5.49 12.91 -7.89
C LEU A 3 -5.54 14.25 -7.14
N ARG A 4 -5.89 15.34 -7.83
CA ARG A 4 -6.03 16.66 -7.18
C ARG A 4 -7.05 16.63 -6.04
N ASN A 5 -8.18 15.96 -6.25
CA ASN A 5 -9.20 15.81 -5.23
C ASN A 5 -8.72 14.94 -4.06
N ALA A 6 -7.95 13.87 -4.36
CA ALA A 6 -7.36 13.03 -3.33
C ALA A 6 -6.38 13.82 -2.44
N PHE A 7 -5.53 14.66 -3.03
CA PHE A 7 -4.63 15.52 -2.25
C PHE A 7 -5.38 16.55 -1.39
N ARG A 8 -6.41 17.20 -1.92
CA ARG A 8 -7.24 18.13 -1.13
C ARG A 8 -7.90 17.43 0.06
N LEU A 9 -8.46 16.24 -0.17
CA LEU A 9 -9.03 15.42 0.90
C LEU A 9 -7.99 14.97 1.92
N LEU A 10 -6.74 14.74 1.51
CA LEU A 10 -5.64 14.43 2.44
C LEU A 10 -5.37 15.62 3.36
N VAL A 11 -5.28 16.83 2.80
CA VAL A 11 -5.03 18.05 3.58
C VAL A 11 -6.17 18.31 4.58
N THR A 12 -7.43 18.20 4.15
CA THR A 12 -8.59 18.39 5.04
C THR A 12 -8.71 17.32 6.13
N ASN A 13 -8.17 16.13 5.88
CA ASN A 13 -8.19 14.98 6.81
C ASN A 13 -6.80 14.62 7.34
N PHE A 14 -5.87 15.58 7.43
CA PHE A 14 -4.48 15.32 7.82
C PHE A 14 -4.35 14.64 9.19
N SER A 15 -5.31 14.86 10.09
CA SER A 15 -5.35 14.18 11.40
C SER A 15 -5.38 12.63 11.28
N LEU A 16 -5.86 12.09 10.15
CA LEU A 16 -5.83 10.65 9.89
C LEU A 16 -4.40 10.13 9.69
N VAL A 17 -3.47 10.95 9.23
CA VAL A 17 -2.06 10.57 9.04
C VAL A 17 -1.44 10.16 10.39
N TRP A 18 -1.63 10.97 11.44
CA TRP A 18 -1.13 10.67 12.77
C TRP A 18 -1.79 9.43 13.39
N LYS A 19 -3.09 9.26 13.21
CA LYS A 19 -3.81 8.07 13.67
C LYS A 19 -3.32 6.80 12.97
N ASN A 20 -3.04 6.88 11.67
CA ASN A 20 -2.45 5.78 10.92
C ASN A 20 -1.01 5.51 11.33
N LEU A 21 -0.21 6.54 11.64
CA LEU A 21 1.15 6.39 12.16
C LEU A 21 1.15 5.57 13.47
N ILE A 22 0.32 5.97 14.43
CA ILE A 22 0.20 5.24 15.71
C ILE A 22 -0.20 3.78 15.46
N TRP A 23 -1.16 3.54 14.57
CA TRP A 23 -1.58 2.18 14.22
C TRP A 23 -0.46 1.35 13.56
N ILE A 24 0.36 1.98 12.70
CA ILE A 24 1.52 1.33 12.10
C ILE A 24 2.52 0.92 13.18
N ILE A 25 2.82 1.81 14.12
CA ILE A 25 3.75 1.53 15.23
C ILE A 25 3.24 0.34 16.06
N ILE A 26 1.96 0.34 16.43
CA ILE A 26 1.35 -0.78 17.16
C ILE A 26 1.45 -2.08 16.35
N SER A 27 1.14 -2.03 15.05
CA SER A 27 1.20 -3.19 14.17
C SER A 27 2.62 -3.73 14.00
N LEU A 28 3.61 -2.86 13.94
CA LEU A 28 5.03 -3.22 13.86
C LEU A 28 5.49 -3.86 15.17
N ILE A 29 5.15 -3.29 16.32
CA ILE A 29 5.51 -3.85 17.63
C ILE A 29 4.91 -5.27 17.76
N LEU A 30 3.65 -5.46 17.40
CA LEU A 30 3.01 -6.78 17.42
C LEU A 30 3.65 -7.75 16.41
N GLY A 31 3.86 -7.32 15.16
CA GLY A 31 4.42 -8.16 14.10
C GLY A 31 5.87 -8.54 14.36
N VAL A 32 6.71 -7.55 14.67
CA VAL A 32 8.14 -7.77 14.94
C VAL A 32 8.35 -8.53 16.25
N GLY A 33 7.59 -8.19 17.31
CA GLY A 33 7.71 -8.87 18.59
C GLY A 33 7.37 -10.36 18.49
N LEU A 34 6.25 -10.69 17.85
CA LEU A 34 5.87 -12.10 17.64
C LEU A 34 6.77 -12.81 16.61
N GLY A 35 7.17 -12.09 15.57
CA GLY A 35 8.11 -12.62 14.58
C GLY A 35 9.48 -12.91 15.16
N TYR A 36 10.00 -12.05 16.03
CA TYR A 36 11.27 -12.25 16.70
C TYR A 36 11.30 -13.52 17.56
N LEU A 37 10.21 -13.81 18.28
CA LEU A 37 10.12 -15.04 19.11
C LEU A 37 10.31 -16.31 18.27
N ILE A 38 9.84 -16.34 17.03
CA ILE A 38 9.95 -17.50 16.15
C ILE A 38 11.27 -17.47 15.37
N CYS A 39 11.70 -16.28 14.93
CA CYS A 39 12.88 -16.12 14.09
C CYS A 39 14.18 -15.88 14.89
N SER A 40 14.17 -15.97 16.23
CA SER A 40 15.38 -15.77 17.04
C SER A 40 16.59 -16.57 16.54
N PRO A 41 16.49 -17.88 16.14
CA PRO A 41 17.64 -18.61 15.65
C PRO A 41 18.23 -18.03 14.35
N VAL A 42 17.37 -17.38 13.53
CA VAL A 42 17.78 -16.71 12.29
C VAL A 42 18.55 -15.41 12.61
N PHE A 43 18.02 -14.62 13.54
CA PHE A 43 18.67 -13.38 13.97
C PHE A 43 20.05 -13.68 14.62
N ASP A 44 20.15 -14.73 15.40
CA ASP A 44 21.42 -15.12 16.02
C ASP A 44 22.45 -15.52 14.95
N ALA A 45 22.08 -16.33 13.95
CA ALA A 45 22.94 -16.71 12.87
C ALA A 45 23.39 -15.52 11.99
N LEU A 46 22.48 -14.57 11.70
CA LEU A 46 22.81 -13.35 10.96
C LEU A 46 23.71 -12.40 11.76
N LYS A 47 23.54 -12.35 13.09
CA LYS A 47 24.38 -11.58 13.98
C LYS A 47 25.78 -12.13 14.07
N GLU A 48 25.93 -13.45 14.20
CA GLU A 48 27.22 -14.16 14.17
C GLU A 48 27.98 -13.92 12.84
N ALA A 49 27.26 -13.88 11.73
CA ALA A 49 27.81 -13.58 10.40
C ALA A 49 28.06 -12.08 10.14
N LYS A 50 27.84 -11.19 11.13
CA LYS A 50 28.04 -9.72 11.05
C LYS A 50 27.21 -8.99 9.99
N VAL A 51 26.17 -9.60 9.43
CA VAL A 51 25.29 -8.98 8.41
C VAL A 51 24.72 -7.63 8.88
N PHE A 52 24.41 -7.50 10.17
CA PHE A 52 23.92 -6.24 10.75
C PHE A 52 25.00 -5.15 10.92
N ALA A 53 26.28 -5.51 11.02
CA ALA A 53 27.37 -4.54 11.08
C ALA A 53 27.53 -3.84 9.73
N ASP A 54 27.51 -4.59 8.65
CA ASP A 54 27.59 -4.07 7.27
C ASP A 54 26.36 -3.19 6.96
N PHE A 55 25.18 -3.56 7.45
CA PHE A 55 23.97 -2.73 7.30
C PHE A 55 24.04 -1.41 8.07
N ASN A 56 24.65 -1.37 9.26
CA ASN A 56 24.88 -0.13 10.01
C ASN A 56 25.87 0.79 9.28
N GLU A 57 26.93 0.24 8.71
CA GLU A 57 27.88 1.00 7.89
C GLU A 57 27.19 1.57 6.64
N PHE A 58 26.33 0.80 6.00
CA PHE A 58 25.46 1.28 4.91
C PHE A 58 24.61 2.47 5.32
N ILE A 59 23.90 2.41 6.47
CA ILE A 59 23.05 3.52 6.94
C ILE A 59 23.88 4.78 7.18
N THR A 60 25.05 4.66 7.77
CA THR A 60 25.92 5.81 8.05
C THR A 60 26.48 6.44 6.77
N ASN A 61 26.73 5.63 5.74
CA ASN A 61 27.32 6.08 4.48
C ASN A 61 26.29 6.42 3.39
N THR A 62 24.98 6.22 3.64
CA THR A 62 23.89 6.41 2.65
C THR A 62 23.85 7.81 2.03
N THR A 63 24.38 8.82 2.73
CA THR A 63 24.40 10.21 2.27
C THR A 63 25.45 10.50 1.20
N THR A 64 26.51 9.71 1.17
CA THR A 64 27.65 9.87 0.25
C THR A 64 27.59 8.92 -0.92
N ILE A 65 26.79 7.85 -0.83
CA ILE A 65 26.70 6.78 -1.82
C ILE A 65 25.73 7.18 -2.95
N SER A 66 26.13 6.91 -4.20
CA SER A 66 25.26 7.07 -5.37
C SER A 66 24.08 6.09 -5.33
N ILE A 67 23.02 6.35 -6.11
CA ILE A 67 21.87 5.43 -6.23
C ILE A 67 22.32 4.02 -6.60
N GLN A 68 23.29 3.90 -7.50
CA GLN A 68 23.88 2.62 -7.91
C GLN A 68 24.61 1.95 -6.74
N GLY A 69 25.41 2.69 -5.99
CA GLY A 69 26.10 2.19 -4.80
C GLY A 69 25.14 1.68 -3.74
N THR A 70 24.07 2.42 -3.47
CA THR A 70 22.98 2.00 -2.56
C THR A 70 22.38 0.65 -2.98
N PHE A 71 22.16 0.47 -4.27
CA PHE A 71 21.57 -0.76 -4.80
C PHE A 71 22.54 -1.96 -4.69
N VAL A 72 23.81 -1.75 -4.96
CA VAL A 72 24.86 -2.79 -4.81
C VAL A 72 24.99 -3.25 -3.37
N TYR A 73 25.06 -2.32 -2.41
CA TYR A 73 25.11 -2.66 -0.98
C TYR A 73 23.91 -3.49 -0.51
N LEU A 74 22.70 -3.13 -0.98
CA LEU A 74 21.49 -3.89 -0.65
C LEU A 74 21.56 -5.31 -1.23
N VAL A 75 22.04 -5.46 -2.46
CA VAL A 75 22.16 -6.76 -3.11
C VAL A 75 23.19 -7.60 -2.39
N ASP A 76 24.36 -7.05 -2.09
CA ASP A 76 25.46 -7.77 -1.41
C ASP A 76 25.05 -8.22 0.00
N GLY A 77 24.36 -7.35 0.76
CA GLY A 77 23.80 -7.69 2.07
C GLY A 77 22.76 -8.83 1.99
N VAL A 78 21.89 -8.80 0.96
CA VAL A 78 20.93 -9.88 0.72
C VAL A 78 21.63 -11.17 0.33
N VAL A 79 22.64 -11.11 -0.54
CA VAL A 79 23.42 -12.29 -0.96
C VAL A 79 24.12 -12.90 0.24
N LEU A 80 24.75 -12.10 1.09
CA LEU A 80 25.39 -12.56 2.31
C LEU A 80 24.37 -13.25 3.24
N ALA A 81 23.23 -12.63 3.48
CA ALA A 81 22.16 -13.21 4.31
C ALA A 81 21.64 -14.53 3.73
N VAL A 82 21.45 -14.60 2.42
CA VAL A 82 21.03 -15.82 1.72
C VAL A 82 22.07 -16.93 1.88
N ASN A 83 23.35 -16.62 1.72
CA ASN A 83 24.44 -17.60 1.89
C ASN A 83 24.48 -18.16 3.32
N VAL A 84 24.31 -17.31 4.35
CA VAL A 84 24.22 -17.73 5.76
C VAL A 84 23.04 -18.67 5.99
N ILE A 85 21.90 -18.37 5.39
CA ILE A 85 20.69 -19.19 5.47
C ILE A 85 20.91 -20.55 4.80
N PHE A 86 21.51 -20.56 3.61
CA PHE A 86 21.82 -21.82 2.90
C PHE A 86 22.85 -22.66 3.64
N ALA A 87 23.89 -22.06 4.23
CA ALA A 87 24.89 -22.77 5.03
C ALA A 87 24.28 -23.47 6.25
N ASN A 88 23.20 -22.89 6.83
CA ASN A 88 22.49 -23.41 7.99
C ASN A 88 21.05 -23.87 7.66
N PHE A 89 20.80 -24.32 6.44
CA PHE A 89 19.46 -24.56 5.90
C PHE A 89 18.59 -25.45 6.78
N SER A 90 19.12 -26.60 7.22
CA SER A 90 18.35 -27.55 8.03
C SER A 90 17.82 -26.98 9.36
N ARG A 91 18.57 -26.04 9.95
CA ARG A 91 18.22 -25.40 11.22
C ARG A 91 17.32 -24.17 11.04
N LEU A 92 17.53 -23.39 9.99
CA LEU A 92 16.92 -22.07 9.84
C LEU A 92 15.65 -22.05 8.96
N VAL A 93 15.47 -23.05 8.09
CA VAL A 93 14.35 -23.05 7.13
C VAL A 93 12.97 -23.01 7.79
N LEU A 94 12.78 -23.82 8.81
CA LEU A 94 11.49 -23.90 9.52
C LEU A 94 11.13 -22.59 10.26
N PRO A 95 12.03 -22.01 11.10
CA PRO A 95 11.80 -20.71 11.71
C PRO A 95 11.55 -19.60 10.69
N ILE A 96 12.26 -19.58 9.56
CA ILE A 96 12.06 -18.56 8.52
C ILE A 96 10.67 -18.68 7.90
N ILE A 97 10.26 -19.89 7.49
CA ILE A 97 8.94 -20.08 6.89
C ILE A 97 7.83 -19.70 7.86
N LEU A 98 7.87 -20.23 9.09
CA LEU A 98 6.83 -19.95 10.09
C LEU A 98 6.81 -18.48 10.52
N GLY A 99 7.97 -17.88 10.79
CA GLY A 99 8.08 -16.49 11.20
C GLY A 99 7.66 -15.53 10.10
N THR A 100 8.09 -15.77 8.86
CA THR A 100 7.70 -14.95 7.70
C THR A 100 6.20 -15.07 7.44
N LEU A 101 5.64 -16.28 7.46
CA LEU A 101 4.22 -16.50 7.27
C LEU A 101 3.39 -15.78 8.34
N LEU A 102 3.77 -15.93 9.62
CA LEU A 102 3.11 -15.26 10.74
C LEU A 102 3.17 -13.74 10.59
N LEU A 103 4.34 -13.20 10.28
CA LEU A 103 4.56 -11.76 10.12
C LEU A 103 3.70 -11.21 8.97
N ILE A 104 3.68 -11.87 7.82
CA ILE A 104 2.86 -11.46 6.68
C ILE A 104 1.36 -11.49 7.03
N ILE A 105 0.89 -12.53 7.73
CA ILE A 105 -0.50 -12.65 8.15
C ILE A 105 -0.87 -11.53 9.12
N ILE A 106 -0.07 -11.29 10.16
CA ILE A 106 -0.34 -10.26 11.17
C ILE A 106 -0.34 -8.88 10.53
N LEU A 107 0.71 -8.53 9.77
CA LEU A 107 0.79 -7.24 9.09
C LEU A 107 -0.30 -7.09 8.03
N GLY A 108 -0.66 -8.17 7.34
CA GLY A 108 -1.76 -8.18 6.36
C GLY A 108 -3.11 -7.89 7.01
N ILE A 109 -3.42 -8.56 8.13
CA ILE A 109 -4.65 -8.37 8.89
C ILE A 109 -4.73 -6.94 9.46
N THR A 110 -3.69 -6.50 10.17
CA THR A 110 -3.66 -5.18 10.81
C THR A 110 -3.74 -4.05 9.78
N ASN A 111 -3.09 -4.21 8.62
CA ASN A 111 -3.17 -3.27 7.50
C ASN A 111 -4.58 -3.23 6.89
N ALA A 112 -5.24 -4.37 6.73
CA ALA A 112 -6.60 -4.43 6.21
C ALA A 112 -7.62 -3.79 7.16
N ILE A 113 -7.54 -4.09 8.47
CA ILE A 113 -8.37 -3.45 9.50
C ILE A 113 -8.21 -1.93 9.44
N ARG A 114 -6.98 -1.44 9.40
CA ARG A 114 -6.65 -0.03 9.26
C ARG A 114 -7.25 0.59 8.00
N ASN A 115 -7.10 -0.07 6.85
CA ASN A 115 -7.62 0.43 5.57
C ASN A 115 -9.16 0.56 5.61
N VAL A 116 -9.86 -0.44 6.12
CA VAL A 116 -11.34 -0.40 6.26
C VAL A 116 -11.76 0.69 7.27
N ALA A 117 -11.07 0.82 8.40
CA ALA A 117 -11.36 1.86 9.39
C ALA A 117 -11.12 3.27 8.84
N THR A 118 -10.01 3.49 8.14
CA THR A 118 -9.72 4.77 7.47
C THR A 118 -10.80 5.09 6.43
N THR A 119 -11.21 4.09 5.64
CA THR A 119 -12.27 4.22 4.63
C THR A 119 -13.62 4.55 5.27
N GLU A 120 -13.94 3.98 6.45
CA GLU A 120 -15.18 4.31 7.21
C GLU A 120 -15.18 5.76 7.70
N VAL A 121 -14.05 6.26 8.20
CA VAL A 121 -13.92 7.68 8.60
C VAL A 121 -14.07 8.60 7.39
N LEU A 122 -13.41 8.26 6.27
CA LEU A 122 -13.53 9.01 5.02
C LEU A 122 -14.95 8.98 4.46
N ARG A 123 -15.67 7.87 4.59
CA ARG A 123 -17.09 7.79 4.21
C ARG A 123 -17.89 8.87 4.93
N GLY A 124 -17.76 8.96 6.24
CA GLY A 124 -18.47 9.98 7.01
C GLY A 124 -18.20 11.41 6.53
N HIS A 125 -16.92 11.72 6.28
CA HIS A 125 -16.53 13.02 5.74
C HIS A 125 -17.08 13.26 4.32
N MET A 126 -16.89 12.29 3.41
CA MET A 126 -17.24 12.45 1.99
C MET A 126 -18.74 12.40 1.71
N THR A 127 -19.55 11.76 2.57
CA THR A 127 -21.01 11.65 2.35
C THR A 127 -21.82 12.69 3.11
N SER A 128 -21.40 13.08 4.31
CA SER A 128 -22.22 13.90 5.23
C SER A 128 -21.42 14.90 6.07
N LEU A 129 -20.14 15.10 5.78
CA LEU A 129 -19.21 15.93 6.57
C LEU A 129 -19.14 15.55 8.06
N THR A 130 -19.59 14.34 8.41
CA THR A 130 -19.53 13.86 9.80
C THR A 130 -18.15 13.35 10.15
N LYS A 131 -17.68 13.68 11.34
CA LYS A 131 -16.39 13.19 11.86
C LYS A 131 -16.60 11.91 12.66
N PHE A 132 -16.27 10.76 12.08
CA PHE A 132 -16.22 9.50 12.83
C PHE A 132 -14.88 9.33 13.54
N GLY A 133 -14.90 8.80 14.78
CA GLY A 133 -13.69 8.46 15.51
C GLY A 133 -12.98 7.25 14.85
N PHE A 134 -11.67 7.36 14.62
CA PHE A 134 -10.87 6.29 14.01
C PHE A 134 -10.89 5.00 14.84
N ILE A 135 -10.69 5.10 16.17
CA ILE A 135 -10.69 3.95 17.09
C ILE A 135 -12.06 3.25 17.07
N GLY A 136 -13.15 4.02 17.12
CA GLY A 136 -14.50 3.45 17.02
C GLY A 136 -14.76 2.78 15.66
N ALA A 137 -14.17 3.27 14.56
CA ALA A 137 -14.23 2.63 13.26
C ALA A 137 -13.43 1.31 13.25
N VAL A 138 -12.24 1.28 13.86
CA VAL A 138 -11.42 0.07 14.01
C VAL A 138 -12.20 -1.02 14.74
N ILE A 139 -12.75 -0.71 15.91
CA ILE A 139 -13.49 -1.70 16.74
C ILE A 139 -14.69 -2.24 15.96
N ARG A 140 -15.50 -1.38 15.34
CA ARG A 140 -16.70 -1.80 14.60
C ARG A 140 -16.39 -2.62 13.34
N LYS A 141 -15.23 -2.41 12.71
CA LYS A 141 -14.86 -3.04 11.44
C LYS A 141 -13.77 -4.12 11.58
N MET A 142 -13.36 -4.43 12.80
CA MET A 142 -12.25 -5.34 13.07
C MET A 142 -12.46 -6.72 12.42
N GLY A 143 -13.62 -7.33 12.60
CA GLY A 143 -13.90 -8.66 12.04
C GLY A 143 -13.93 -8.69 10.51
N VAL A 144 -14.60 -7.71 9.88
CA VAL A 144 -14.66 -7.63 8.41
C VAL A 144 -13.29 -7.25 7.83
N GLY A 145 -12.55 -6.37 8.50
CA GLY A 145 -11.19 -5.99 8.13
C GLY A 145 -10.22 -7.18 8.24
N ALA A 146 -10.31 -7.97 9.32
CA ALA A 146 -9.49 -9.17 9.49
C ALA A 146 -9.77 -10.20 8.38
N LEU A 147 -11.04 -10.46 8.08
CA LEU A 147 -11.42 -11.34 6.97
C LEU A 147 -10.91 -10.81 5.62
N GLN A 148 -10.98 -9.51 5.39
CA GLN A 148 -10.39 -8.89 4.20
C GLN A 148 -8.87 -9.10 4.15
N GLY A 149 -8.18 -9.00 5.28
CA GLY A 149 -6.73 -9.21 5.38
C GLY A 149 -6.33 -10.65 5.01
N LEU A 150 -7.05 -11.64 5.53
CA LEU A 150 -6.85 -13.04 5.19
C LEU A 150 -7.08 -13.31 3.69
N LEU A 151 -8.18 -12.80 3.13
CA LEU A 151 -8.45 -12.95 1.70
C LEU A 151 -7.40 -12.25 0.84
N LYS A 152 -6.92 -11.07 1.25
CA LYS A 152 -5.82 -10.38 0.57
C LYS A 152 -4.55 -11.21 0.55
N PHE A 153 -4.22 -11.89 1.62
CA PHE A 153 -3.04 -12.75 1.67
C PHE A 153 -3.04 -13.73 0.50
N PHE A 154 -4.13 -14.47 0.29
CA PHE A 154 -4.23 -15.42 -0.82
C PHE A 154 -4.24 -14.75 -2.20
N LEU A 155 -4.96 -13.64 -2.34
CA LEU A 155 -5.06 -12.92 -3.61
C LEU A 155 -3.77 -12.19 -4.00
N TYR A 156 -2.87 -11.94 -3.05
CA TYR A 156 -1.60 -11.28 -3.29
C TYR A 156 -0.48 -12.27 -3.66
N LEU A 157 -0.65 -13.57 -3.42
CA LEU A 157 0.36 -14.57 -3.76
C LEU A 157 0.83 -14.51 -5.23
N PRO A 158 -0.08 -14.39 -6.24
CA PRO A 158 0.36 -14.23 -7.63
C PRO A 158 1.21 -12.96 -7.85
N PHE A 159 0.85 -11.85 -7.18
CA PHE A 159 1.64 -10.62 -7.28
C PHE A 159 3.01 -10.75 -6.63
N VAL A 160 3.11 -11.46 -5.50
CA VAL A 160 4.40 -11.78 -4.87
C VAL A 160 5.28 -12.58 -5.83
N ALA A 161 4.73 -13.58 -6.50
CA ALA A 161 5.47 -14.34 -7.52
C ALA A 161 5.98 -13.44 -8.65
N ILE A 162 5.14 -12.51 -9.14
CA ILE A 162 5.55 -11.53 -10.16
C ILE A 162 6.66 -10.61 -9.64
N TYR A 163 6.57 -10.14 -8.39
CA TYR A 163 7.62 -9.31 -7.80
C TYR A 163 8.94 -10.08 -7.64
N CYS A 164 8.90 -11.37 -7.29
CA CYS A 164 10.09 -12.22 -7.28
C CYS A 164 10.70 -12.35 -8.68
N CYS A 165 9.88 -12.52 -9.73
CA CYS A 165 10.36 -12.52 -11.11
C CYS A 165 11.00 -11.18 -11.49
N ILE A 166 10.42 -10.05 -11.10
CA ILE A 166 11.01 -8.72 -11.34
C ILE A 166 12.35 -8.57 -10.63
N ALA A 167 12.45 -9.02 -9.38
CA ALA A 167 13.71 -9.01 -8.64
C ALA A 167 14.79 -9.88 -9.32
N TYR A 168 14.40 -11.06 -9.82
CA TYR A 168 15.29 -11.94 -10.56
C TYR A 168 15.76 -11.31 -11.89
N VAL A 169 14.88 -10.65 -12.64
CA VAL A 169 15.27 -9.86 -13.83
C VAL A 169 16.27 -8.77 -13.45
N GLY A 170 16.06 -8.09 -12.34
CA GLY A 170 17.00 -7.10 -11.81
C GLY A 170 18.38 -7.70 -11.55
N TYR A 171 18.44 -8.86 -10.91
CA TYR A 171 19.68 -9.57 -10.64
C TYR A 171 20.43 -9.94 -11.93
N ILE A 172 19.72 -10.43 -12.95
CA ILE A 172 20.31 -10.73 -14.26
C ILE A 172 20.88 -9.48 -14.91
N LEU A 173 20.11 -8.38 -14.96
CA LEU A 173 20.53 -7.13 -15.60
C LEU A 173 21.80 -6.54 -14.95
N ILE A 174 21.91 -6.67 -13.63
CA ILE A 174 23.11 -6.25 -12.88
C ILE A 174 24.32 -7.14 -13.23
N GLY A 175 24.11 -8.46 -13.31
CA GLY A 175 25.17 -9.41 -13.65
C GLY A 175 25.70 -9.29 -15.08
N MET A 176 24.88 -8.75 -16.01
CA MET A 176 25.30 -8.52 -17.40
C MET A 176 26.32 -7.37 -17.54
N GLY A 177 26.39 -6.44 -16.58
CA GLY A 177 27.31 -5.30 -16.62
C GLY A 177 27.00 -4.28 -17.72
N GLY A 178 27.89 -3.31 -17.91
CA GLY A 178 27.82 -2.34 -19.02
C GLY A 178 26.51 -1.55 -19.06
N PHE A 179 25.92 -1.42 -20.25
CA PHE A 179 24.68 -0.67 -20.47
C PHE A 179 23.48 -1.30 -19.74
N ALA A 180 23.41 -2.63 -19.65
CA ALA A 180 22.34 -3.33 -18.95
C ALA A 180 22.29 -2.97 -17.46
N TYR A 181 23.46 -2.88 -16.81
CA TYR A 181 23.58 -2.44 -15.43
C TYR A 181 23.05 -1.02 -15.21
N GLN A 182 23.36 -0.08 -16.13
CA GLN A 182 22.87 1.31 -16.04
C GLN A 182 21.34 1.40 -16.22
N MET A 183 20.75 0.54 -17.05
CA MET A 183 19.33 0.51 -17.35
C MET A 183 18.51 -0.24 -16.29
N ALA A 184 19.13 -1.12 -15.50
CA ALA A 184 18.44 -1.96 -14.53
C ALA A 184 17.49 -1.19 -13.58
N PRO A 185 17.88 -0.08 -12.93
CA PRO A 185 17.00 0.66 -12.03
C PRO A 185 15.74 1.20 -12.74
N PHE A 186 15.88 1.70 -13.96
CA PHE A 186 14.77 2.24 -14.74
C PHE A 186 13.77 1.16 -15.13
N VAL A 187 14.27 0.01 -15.60
CA VAL A 187 13.43 -1.14 -15.97
C VAL A 187 12.71 -1.67 -14.75
N LEU A 188 13.39 -1.80 -13.61
CA LEU A 188 12.80 -2.29 -12.36
C LEU A 188 11.72 -1.34 -11.84
N ILE A 189 11.97 -0.03 -11.81
CA ILE A 189 10.97 0.97 -11.39
C ILE A 189 9.75 0.92 -12.30
N LEU A 190 9.94 0.79 -13.62
CA LEU A 190 8.84 0.69 -14.58
C LEU A 190 7.99 -0.56 -14.32
N LEU A 191 8.62 -1.74 -14.26
CA LEU A 191 7.92 -3.01 -14.02
C LEU A 191 7.21 -3.01 -12.66
N PHE A 192 7.89 -2.56 -11.60
CA PHE A 192 7.30 -2.43 -10.28
C PHE A 192 6.09 -1.49 -10.26
N THR A 193 6.20 -0.34 -10.96
CA THR A 193 5.10 0.63 -11.09
C THR A 193 3.90 0.02 -11.79
N LEU A 194 4.11 -0.72 -12.89
CA LEU A 194 3.02 -1.35 -13.66
C LEU A 194 2.28 -2.39 -12.82
N VAL A 195 3.02 -3.30 -12.17
CA VAL A 195 2.42 -4.37 -11.33
C VAL A 195 1.71 -3.78 -10.11
N SER A 196 2.31 -2.79 -9.45
CA SER A 196 1.70 -2.11 -8.31
C SER A 196 0.44 -1.33 -8.71
N ALA A 197 0.46 -0.66 -9.87
CA ALA A 197 -0.71 0.05 -10.41
C ALA A 197 -1.85 -0.93 -10.76
N LEU A 198 -1.52 -2.10 -11.32
CA LEU A 198 -2.49 -3.16 -11.59
C LEU A 198 -3.11 -3.66 -10.27
N GLN A 199 -2.30 -3.93 -9.26
CA GLN A 199 -2.73 -4.35 -7.93
C GLN A 199 -3.65 -3.30 -7.28
N VAL A 200 -3.23 -2.02 -7.27
CA VAL A 200 -4.05 -0.91 -6.76
C VAL A 200 -5.37 -0.82 -7.52
N THR A 201 -5.37 -0.97 -8.84
CA THR A 201 -6.56 -0.90 -9.68
C THR A 201 -7.55 -2.01 -9.34
N LEU A 202 -7.11 -3.26 -9.32
CA LEU A 202 -7.97 -4.42 -9.07
C LEU A 202 -8.65 -4.36 -7.69
N PHE A 203 -7.94 -3.87 -6.67
CA PHE A 203 -8.44 -3.84 -5.30
C PHE A 203 -8.97 -2.46 -4.85
N SER A 204 -8.99 -1.46 -5.76
CA SER A 204 -9.35 -0.07 -5.42
C SER A 204 -10.75 0.09 -4.82
N CYS A 205 -11.73 -0.65 -5.30
CA CYS A 205 -13.12 -0.54 -4.84
C CYS A 205 -13.48 -1.52 -3.72
N TRP A 206 -12.55 -2.38 -3.26
CA TRP A 206 -12.88 -3.42 -2.28
C TRP A 206 -13.24 -2.84 -0.90
N ALA A 207 -12.36 -2.08 -0.29
CA ALA A 207 -12.63 -1.44 1.01
C ALA A 207 -13.80 -0.43 0.95
N PRO A 208 -13.91 0.45 -0.08
CA PRO A 208 -15.08 1.30 -0.26
C PRO A 208 -16.41 0.55 -0.30
N VAL A 209 -16.49 -0.57 -1.02
CA VAL A 209 -17.72 -1.39 -1.11
C VAL A 209 -18.08 -2.02 0.24
N ILE A 210 -17.12 -2.52 1.02
CA ILE A 210 -17.36 -3.00 2.39
C ILE A 210 -18.04 -1.93 3.24
N VAL A 211 -17.51 -0.72 3.17
CA VAL A 211 -17.92 0.39 4.02
C VAL A 211 -19.26 0.96 3.58
N MET A 212 -19.44 1.18 2.28
CA MET A 212 -20.66 1.81 1.74
C MET A 212 -21.88 0.88 1.78
N HIS A 213 -21.69 -0.41 1.47
CA HIS A 213 -22.80 -1.37 1.42
C HIS A 213 -22.95 -2.20 2.69
N LYS A 214 -22.05 -2.08 3.67
CA LYS A 214 -22.05 -2.84 4.94
C LYS A 214 -22.13 -4.35 4.71
N ILE A 215 -21.46 -4.88 3.68
CA ILE A 215 -21.45 -6.30 3.30
C ILE A 215 -20.13 -6.97 3.68
N ASN A 216 -20.14 -8.32 3.69
CA ASN A 216 -18.97 -9.11 4.01
C ASN A 216 -17.84 -8.95 2.98
N ALA A 217 -16.59 -9.19 3.39
CA ALA A 217 -15.40 -9.03 2.56
C ALA A 217 -15.46 -9.83 1.24
N VAL A 218 -15.99 -11.06 1.26
CA VAL A 218 -16.11 -11.91 0.07
C VAL A 218 -17.08 -11.31 -0.97
N LYS A 219 -18.29 -10.95 -0.54
CA LYS A 219 -19.30 -10.34 -1.43
C LYS A 219 -18.84 -8.97 -1.95
N SER A 220 -18.08 -8.23 -1.15
CA SER A 220 -17.56 -6.93 -1.54
C SER A 220 -16.45 -7.01 -2.60
N LEU A 221 -15.67 -8.10 -2.62
CA LEU A 221 -14.67 -8.34 -3.66
C LEU A 221 -15.31 -8.45 -5.04
N SER A 222 -16.35 -9.25 -5.17
CA SER A 222 -17.09 -9.42 -6.44
C SER A 222 -17.75 -8.10 -6.90
N LYS A 223 -18.42 -7.38 -5.98
CA LYS A 223 -19.03 -6.08 -6.30
C LYS A 223 -17.97 -5.02 -6.64
N GLY A 224 -16.87 -4.98 -5.91
CA GLY A 224 -15.75 -4.07 -6.16
C GLY A 224 -15.10 -4.33 -7.52
N GLY A 225 -14.87 -5.59 -7.87
CA GLY A 225 -14.35 -5.99 -9.18
C GLY A 225 -15.25 -5.55 -10.34
N LYS A 226 -16.56 -5.76 -10.21
CA LYS A 226 -17.55 -5.28 -11.21
C LYS A 226 -17.53 -3.75 -11.34
N ALA A 227 -17.40 -3.01 -10.24
CA ALA A 227 -17.33 -1.55 -10.30
C ALA A 227 -16.08 -1.06 -11.04
N VAL A 228 -14.93 -1.72 -10.83
CA VAL A 228 -13.67 -1.38 -11.52
C VAL A 228 -13.72 -1.76 -13.00
N SER A 229 -14.26 -2.94 -13.35
CA SER A 229 -14.26 -3.46 -14.72
C SER A 229 -14.91 -2.51 -15.71
N THR A 230 -15.94 -1.76 -15.31
CA THR A 230 -16.65 -0.79 -16.18
C THR A 230 -15.75 0.37 -16.65
N ARG A 231 -14.66 0.65 -15.95
CA ARG A 231 -13.72 1.76 -16.25
C ARG A 231 -12.26 1.37 -16.04
N PHE A 232 -11.96 0.10 -16.26
CA PHE A 232 -10.66 -0.50 -15.94
C PHE A 232 -9.47 0.31 -16.48
N TRP A 233 -9.41 0.54 -17.78
CA TRP A 233 -8.29 1.23 -18.43
C TRP A 233 -8.08 2.65 -17.91
N ARG A 234 -9.16 3.39 -17.68
CA ARG A 234 -9.08 4.73 -17.10
C ARG A 234 -8.57 4.70 -15.66
N THR A 235 -9.00 3.73 -14.88
CA THR A 235 -8.53 3.56 -13.50
C THR A 235 -7.08 3.12 -13.47
N LEU A 236 -6.67 2.20 -14.35
CA LEU A 236 -5.30 1.74 -14.47
C LEU A 236 -4.34 2.89 -14.84
N SER A 237 -4.66 3.69 -15.85
CA SER A 237 -3.83 4.84 -16.23
C SER A 237 -3.66 5.84 -15.08
N ASN A 238 -4.73 6.13 -14.34
CA ASN A 238 -4.63 6.99 -13.16
C ASN A 238 -3.83 6.34 -12.03
N SER A 239 -3.91 5.01 -11.86
CA SER A 239 -3.15 4.28 -10.84
C SER A 239 -1.66 4.23 -11.17
N ILE A 240 -1.27 4.15 -12.44
CA ILE A 240 0.14 4.25 -12.86
C ILE A 240 0.72 5.61 -12.43
N VAL A 241 0.02 6.70 -12.75
CA VAL A 241 0.46 8.06 -12.35
C VAL A 241 0.49 8.19 -10.83
N PHE A 242 -0.51 7.64 -10.12
CA PHE A 242 -0.56 7.66 -8.66
C PHE A 242 0.63 6.92 -8.04
N VAL A 243 0.90 5.68 -8.46
CA VAL A 243 2.01 4.86 -7.93
C VAL A 243 3.36 5.52 -8.25
N LEU A 244 3.56 6.00 -9.47
CA LEU A 244 4.79 6.70 -9.85
C LEU A 244 5.02 7.93 -8.96
N LEU A 245 3.98 8.74 -8.75
CA LEU A 245 4.06 9.92 -7.88
C LEU A 245 4.41 9.54 -6.44
N VAL A 246 3.81 8.48 -5.92
CA VAL A 246 4.12 7.96 -4.57
C VAL A 246 5.58 7.52 -4.48
N ILE A 247 6.09 6.80 -5.48
CA ILE A 247 7.49 6.36 -5.50
C ILE A 247 8.42 7.59 -5.53
N VAL A 248 8.19 8.52 -6.45
CA VAL A 248 9.04 9.72 -6.61
C VAL A 248 9.04 10.57 -5.33
N VAL A 249 7.88 10.84 -4.74
CA VAL A 249 7.77 11.66 -3.52
C VAL A 249 8.48 10.98 -2.35
N ASN A 250 8.21 9.70 -2.11
CA ASN A 250 8.86 9.00 -0.98
C ASN A 250 10.38 8.89 -1.19
N TYR A 251 10.83 8.63 -2.42
CA TYR A 251 12.25 8.58 -2.74
C TYR A 251 12.93 9.95 -2.54
N ALA A 252 12.35 11.02 -3.07
CA ALA A 252 12.87 12.36 -2.87
C ALA A 252 12.93 12.74 -1.38
N CYS A 253 11.84 12.49 -0.65
CA CYS A 253 11.78 12.74 0.79
C CYS A 253 12.85 11.93 1.55
N ALA A 254 13.02 10.64 1.23
CA ALA A 254 14.04 9.80 1.85
C ALA A 254 15.44 10.36 1.62
N LYS A 255 15.75 10.73 0.38
CA LYS A 255 17.08 11.26 0.00
C LYS A 255 17.40 12.59 0.65
N PHE A 256 16.45 13.53 0.69
CA PHE A 256 16.71 14.88 1.24
C PHE A 256 16.65 14.97 2.76
N SER A 257 16.03 14.03 3.45
CA SER A 257 15.84 14.08 4.91
C SER A 257 16.50 12.92 5.66
N PHE A 258 17.44 12.22 5.03
CA PHE A 258 18.09 11.04 5.63
C PHE A 258 17.07 10.01 6.16
N CYS A 259 16.04 9.75 5.40
CA CYS A 259 14.92 8.84 5.74
C CYS A 259 14.02 9.29 6.90
N VAL A 260 14.31 10.38 7.61
CA VAL A 260 13.49 10.86 8.74
C VAL A 260 12.08 11.25 8.29
N SER A 261 11.95 11.85 7.10
CA SER A 261 10.63 12.21 6.57
C SER A 261 9.74 11.02 6.24
N LEU A 262 10.31 9.82 6.07
CA LEU A 262 9.54 8.60 5.81
C LEU A 262 8.58 8.27 6.96
N ILE A 263 8.89 8.68 8.18
CA ILE A 263 8.01 8.53 9.34
C ILE A 263 6.65 9.19 9.08
N ILE A 264 6.62 10.30 8.34
CA ILE A 264 5.38 11.03 8.02
C ILE A 264 4.87 10.67 6.63
N THR A 265 5.76 10.53 5.63
CA THR A 265 5.34 10.33 4.24
C THR A 265 4.76 8.94 4.00
N ILE A 266 5.21 7.89 4.70
CA ILE A 266 4.63 6.56 4.60
C ILE A 266 3.17 6.54 5.10
N PRO A 267 2.84 7.00 6.34
CA PRO A 267 1.45 7.10 6.79
C PRO A 267 0.60 8.01 5.90
N ALA A 268 1.15 9.13 5.43
CA ALA A 268 0.45 10.02 4.51
C ALA A 268 0.11 9.33 3.18
N THR A 269 1.04 8.58 2.61
CA THR A 269 0.83 7.78 1.40
C THR A 269 -0.25 6.73 1.60
N ILE A 270 -0.29 6.08 2.75
CA ILE A 270 -1.30 5.07 3.08
C ILE A 270 -2.69 5.70 3.18
N VAL A 271 -2.82 6.84 3.86
CA VAL A 271 -4.08 7.59 3.92
C VAL A 271 -4.47 8.07 2.53
N LEU A 272 -3.52 8.60 1.76
CA LEU A 272 -3.74 9.03 0.38
C LEU A 272 -4.25 7.88 -0.51
N ASN A 273 -3.72 6.66 -0.35
CA ASN A 273 -4.20 5.48 -1.06
C ASN A 273 -5.66 5.15 -0.69
N SER A 274 -6.03 5.21 0.60
CA SER A 274 -7.41 4.98 1.03
C SER A 274 -8.37 6.05 0.48
N ILE A 275 -7.94 7.32 0.46
CA ILE A 275 -8.67 8.43 -0.16
C ILE A 275 -8.81 8.20 -1.67
N TYR A 276 -7.74 7.82 -2.34
CA TYR A 276 -7.73 7.54 -3.77
C TYR A 276 -8.72 6.42 -4.13
N GLN A 277 -8.76 5.34 -3.34
CA GLN A 277 -9.75 4.26 -3.49
C GLN A 277 -11.18 4.78 -3.37
N MET A 278 -11.48 5.65 -2.40
CA MET A 278 -12.79 6.26 -2.25
C MET A 278 -13.15 7.17 -3.42
N VAL A 279 -12.22 7.99 -3.91
CA VAL A 279 -12.42 8.87 -5.07
C VAL A 279 -12.69 8.05 -6.34
N ILE A 280 -11.98 6.92 -6.54
CA ILE A 280 -12.27 5.98 -7.64
C ILE A 280 -13.68 5.44 -7.51
N TYR A 281 -14.06 4.95 -6.32
CA TYR A 281 -15.37 4.37 -6.06
C TYR A 281 -16.50 5.36 -6.38
N PHE A 282 -16.46 6.57 -5.82
CA PHE A 282 -17.46 7.61 -6.14
C PHE A 282 -17.44 7.99 -7.63
N GLY A 283 -16.25 8.06 -8.23
CA GLY A 283 -16.10 8.36 -9.65
C GLY A 283 -16.66 7.26 -10.57
N THR A 284 -16.53 5.98 -10.20
CA THR A 284 -17.08 4.86 -10.99
C THR A 284 -18.59 4.79 -10.92
N LEU A 285 -19.18 5.06 -9.76
CA LEU A 285 -20.63 5.05 -9.55
C LEU A 285 -21.30 6.36 -9.96
N GLY A 286 -20.54 7.42 -10.23
CA GLY A 286 -21.10 8.72 -10.55
C GLY A 286 -21.78 9.41 -9.36
N GLN A 287 -21.37 9.11 -8.14
CA GLN A 287 -21.95 9.69 -6.93
C GLN A 287 -21.27 11.02 -6.55
N ARG A 288 -22.05 11.94 -5.98
CA ARG A 288 -21.54 13.19 -5.41
C ARG A 288 -20.80 12.92 -4.11
N TYR A 289 -19.78 13.72 -3.81
CA TYR A 289 -19.06 13.66 -2.54
C TYR A 289 -18.47 15.02 -2.14
N TYR A 290 -18.34 15.24 -0.84
CA TYR A 290 -17.74 16.42 -0.27
C TYR A 290 -16.21 16.29 -0.25
N ILE A 291 -15.53 17.38 -0.61
CA ILE A 291 -14.07 17.53 -0.40
C ILE A 291 -13.85 18.29 0.91
N ASP A 292 -14.59 19.39 1.08
CA ASP A 292 -14.65 20.20 2.29
C ASP A 292 -16.08 20.78 2.45
N SER A 293 -16.29 21.63 3.44
CA SER A 293 -17.60 22.24 3.72
C SER A 293 -18.13 23.13 2.59
N GLN A 294 -17.25 23.61 1.72
CA GLN A 294 -17.59 24.55 0.64
C GLN A 294 -17.61 23.88 -0.73
N MET A 295 -16.98 22.72 -0.89
CA MET A 295 -16.75 22.10 -2.18
C MET A 295 -17.37 20.70 -2.29
N ILE A 296 -18.39 20.61 -3.13
CA ILE A 296 -19.04 19.35 -3.52
C ILE A 296 -18.57 18.98 -4.92
N MET A 297 -18.08 17.73 -5.08
CA MET A 297 -17.76 17.20 -6.38
C MET A 297 -18.95 16.48 -6.98
N THR A 298 -19.37 16.95 -8.14
CA THR A 298 -20.40 16.32 -8.95
C THR A 298 -19.75 15.66 -10.16
N PRO A 299 -19.70 14.33 -10.23
CA PRO A 299 -19.19 13.64 -11.42
C PRO A 299 -20.07 13.92 -12.64
N LYS A 300 -19.46 14.02 -13.82
CA LYS A 300 -20.16 14.33 -15.10
C LYS A 300 -21.43 13.48 -15.36
N LYS A 301 -21.48 12.25 -14.84
CA LYS A 301 -22.68 11.40 -14.92
C LYS A 301 -23.87 11.92 -14.10
N CYS A 302 -23.64 12.65 -13.00
CA CYS A 302 -24.73 13.24 -12.22
C CYS A 302 -25.34 14.44 -12.93
N GLU A 303 -24.56 15.19 -13.72
CA GLU A 303 -25.06 16.32 -14.51
C GLU A 303 -26.10 15.89 -15.56
N MET A 304 -26.01 14.64 -16.06
CA MET A 304 -26.99 14.08 -17.00
C MET A 304 -28.31 13.67 -16.29
N HIS A 305 -28.28 13.35 -15.00
CA HIS A 305 -29.48 12.99 -14.22
C HIS A 305 -30.19 14.20 -13.59
N ASP A 306 -29.49 15.32 -13.43
CA ASP A 306 -30.04 16.58 -12.89
C ASP A 306 -30.79 17.42 -13.95
N LYS A 307 -30.87 16.97 -15.21
CA LYS A 307 -31.88 17.52 -16.12
C LYS A 307 -33.22 17.17 -15.50
N PRO A 308 -34.05 18.20 -15.18
CA PRO A 308 -35.35 17.95 -14.54
C PRO A 308 -36.08 16.94 -15.40
N GLN A 309 -36.32 15.74 -14.84
CA GLN A 309 -37.33 14.87 -15.39
C GLN A 309 -38.58 15.73 -15.39
N LYS A 310 -38.99 16.20 -16.59
CA LYS A 310 -40.31 16.82 -16.76
C LYS A 310 -41.28 15.87 -16.08
N ASN A 311 -41.83 16.30 -14.95
CA ASN A 311 -42.79 15.54 -14.20
C ASN A 311 -43.93 15.13 -15.16
N LYS A 312 -43.89 13.87 -15.57
CA LYS A 312 -44.96 13.25 -16.36
C LYS A 312 -46.21 12.93 -15.51
N TYR A 313 -46.25 13.43 -14.26
CA TYR A 313 -47.32 13.19 -13.30
C TYR A 313 -47.90 14.51 -12.72
N LEU A 314 -48.01 15.52 -13.58
CA LEU A 314 -48.90 16.67 -13.31
C LEU A 314 -49.88 16.78 -14.45
N ILE A 315 -50.84 15.91 -14.45
CA ILE A 315 -52.22 16.12 -14.96
C ILE A 315 -53.13 15.36 -14.01
#